data_3cf62b9900f46f2acd178a8176763981
#
_entry.id   3cf62b9900f46f2acd178a8176763981
#
_cell.length_a   1.000
_cell.length_b   1.000
_cell.length_c   1.000
_cell.angle_alpha   90.00
_cell.angle_beta   90.00
_cell.angle_gamma   90.00
#
_symmetry.space_group_name_H-M   'P 1'
#
loop_
_entity.id
_entity.type
_entity.pdbx_description
1 polymer ?
#
loop_
_entity_poly.entity_id
_entity_poly.type
_entity_poly.pdbx_seq_one_letter_code
_entity_poly.pdbx_strand_id
1 'polypeptide(L)'
;MNIALIGSGGREHAICHKLYDSRLTNKIYCMPGNAGTSSIAINLNIDFLNFKKLLKTIKLYRIDLVIVGPELPLVKGIVNFLRKNNIKVFGPNRYAAKLEGSKSFMKSL
;
A
#
# COMPACT_ATOMS: atom_id res chain seq x y z
N MET A 1 -7.53 -7.92 5.60
CA MET A 1 -6.76 -6.74 6.02
C MET A 1 -6.93 -5.57 5.05
N ASN A 2 -6.74 -4.39 5.54
CA ASN A 2 -6.81 -3.18 4.74
C ASN A 2 -5.42 -2.78 4.32
N ILE A 3 -5.24 -2.49 3.03
CA ILE A 3 -3.92 -2.22 2.45
C ILE A 3 -3.93 -0.85 1.79
N ALA A 4 -2.88 -0.06 2.03
CA ALA A 4 -2.65 1.18 1.31
C ALA A 4 -1.55 0.98 0.28
N LEU A 5 -1.78 1.48 -0.92
CA LEU A 5 -0.82 1.41 -2.02
C LEU A 5 -0.47 2.84 -2.42
N ILE A 6 0.78 3.22 -2.19
CA ILE A 6 1.24 4.58 -2.48
C ILE A 6 1.84 4.63 -3.88
N GLY A 7 1.26 5.49 -4.72
CA GLY A 7 1.69 5.69 -6.09
C GLY A 7 0.53 5.82 -7.05
N SER A 8 0.83 6.09 -8.31
CA SER A 8 -0.19 6.33 -9.34
C SER A 8 0.16 5.71 -10.70
N GLY A 9 1.25 4.95 -10.79
CA GLY A 9 1.72 4.39 -12.05
C GLY A 9 1.08 3.05 -12.41
N GLY A 10 1.47 2.53 -13.57
CA GLY A 10 0.98 1.23 -14.04
C GLY A 10 1.40 0.05 -13.16
N ARG A 11 2.56 0.16 -12.50
CA ARG A 11 3.04 -0.86 -11.58
C ARG A 11 2.11 -0.98 -10.38
N GLU A 12 1.66 0.14 -9.84
CA GLU A 12 0.72 0.17 -8.74
C GLU A 12 -0.63 -0.42 -9.15
N HIS A 13 -1.05 -0.16 -10.38
CA HIS A 13 -2.28 -0.77 -10.91
C HIS A 13 -2.16 -2.30 -10.97
N ALA A 14 -1.02 -2.83 -11.43
CA ALA A 14 -0.79 -4.27 -11.49
C ALA A 14 -0.78 -4.91 -10.09
N ILE A 15 -0.14 -4.25 -9.12
CA ILE A 15 -0.13 -4.72 -7.73
C ILE A 15 -1.54 -4.70 -7.16
N CYS A 16 -2.31 -3.67 -7.46
CA CYS A 16 -3.69 -3.53 -7.01
C CYS A 16 -4.55 -4.69 -7.49
N HIS A 17 -4.39 -5.13 -8.73
CA HIS A 17 -5.10 -6.30 -9.25
C HIS A 17 -4.76 -7.57 -8.48
N LYS A 18 -3.49 -7.79 -8.19
CA LYS A 18 -3.07 -8.96 -7.39
C LYS A 18 -3.67 -8.92 -5.99
N LEU A 19 -3.69 -7.76 -5.37
CA LEU A 19 -4.28 -7.60 -4.04
C LEU A 19 -5.78 -7.83 -4.07
N TYR A 20 -6.44 -7.34 -5.08
CA TYR A 20 -7.89 -7.50 -5.24
C TYR A 20 -8.30 -8.97 -5.30
N ASP A 21 -7.47 -9.81 -5.92
CA ASP A 21 -7.74 -11.24 -6.05
C ASP A 21 -7.40 -12.04 -4.78
N SER A 22 -6.77 -11.42 -3.80
CA SER A 22 -6.39 -12.11 -2.57
C SER A 22 -7.56 -12.19 -1.60
N ARG A 23 -7.79 -13.38 -1.03
CA ARG A 23 -8.85 -13.60 -0.03
C ARG A 23 -8.61 -12.82 1.26
N LEU A 24 -7.36 -12.49 1.55
CA LEU A 24 -7.00 -11.82 2.81
C LEU A 24 -7.11 -10.31 2.71
N THR A 25 -7.29 -9.79 1.50
CA THR A 25 -7.47 -8.36 1.29
C THR A 25 -8.93 -8.00 1.51
N ASN A 26 -9.17 -7.09 2.44
CA ASN A 26 -10.50 -6.55 2.70
C ASN A 26 -10.76 -5.32 1.84
N LYS A 27 -9.95 -4.27 2.04
CA LYS A 27 -10.05 -3.03 1.26
C LYS A 27 -8.68 -2.59 0.81
N ILE A 28 -8.63 -1.96 -0.37
CA ILE A 28 -7.42 -1.39 -0.94
C ILE A 28 -7.63 0.12 -1.10
N TYR A 29 -6.69 0.90 -0.58
CA TYR A 29 -6.70 2.35 -0.69
C TYR A 29 -5.46 2.77 -1.48
N CYS A 30 -5.68 3.43 -2.62
CA CYS A 30 -4.57 3.95 -3.44
C CYS A 30 -4.38 5.43 -3.16
N MET A 31 -3.14 5.86 -3.00
CA MET A 31 -2.81 7.23 -2.62
C MET A 31 -1.75 7.78 -3.56
N PRO A 32 -2.10 8.55 -4.58
CA PRO A 32 -3.45 8.95 -4.97
C PRO A 32 -4.16 7.95 -5.89
N GLY A 33 -3.47 6.96 -6.48
CA GLY A 33 -4.04 6.05 -7.43
C GLY A 33 -4.20 6.65 -8.82
N ASN A 34 -4.93 5.96 -9.68
CA ASN A 34 -5.19 6.40 -11.05
C ASN A 34 -6.54 5.86 -11.54
N ALA A 35 -6.89 6.12 -12.79
CA ALA A 35 -8.16 5.66 -13.34
C ALA A 35 -8.31 4.14 -13.35
N GLY A 36 -7.20 3.41 -13.55
CA GLY A 36 -7.21 1.95 -13.52
C GLY A 36 -7.48 1.40 -12.13
N THR A 37 -6.90 2.02 -11.09
CA THR A 37 -7.12 1.56 -9.71
C THR A 37 -8.49 1.93 -9.18
N SER A 38 -9.14 2.95 -9.73
CA SER A 38 -10.45 3.40 -9.26
C SER A 38 -11.54 2.35 -9.43
N SER A 39 -11.36 1.39 -10.32
CA SER A 39 -12.35 0.34 -10.58
C SER A 39 -12.32 -0.79 -9.54
N ILE A 40 -11.20 -0.97 -8.85
CA ILE A 40 -11.00 -2.09 -7.92
C ILE A 40 -10.55 -1.66 -6.53
N ALA A 41 -10.29 -0.37 -6.34
CA ALA A 41 -9.79 0.17 -5.08
C ALA A 41 -10.43 1.54 -4.82
N ILE A 42 -10.20 2.05 -3.62
CA ILE A 42 -10.61 3.39 -3.24
C ILE A 42 -9.40 4.32 -3.42
N ASN A 43 -9.52 5.27 -4.34
CA ASN A 43 -8.48 6.27 -4.52
C ASN A 43 -8.69 7.41 -3.52
N LEU A 44 -7.65 7.71 -2.75
CA LEU A 44 -7.66 8.82 -1.82
C LEU A 44 -6.71 9.89 -2.32
N ASN A 45 -7.22 11.08 -2.57
CA ASN A 45 -6.41 12.20 -3.03
C ASN A 45 -5.61 12.79 -1.86
N ILE A 46 -4.57 12.07 -1.45
CA ILE A 46 -3.72 12.43 -0.32
C ILE A 46 -2.32 12.71 -0.83
N ASP A 47 -1.75 13.82 -0.39
CA ASP A 47 -0.34 14.09 -0.61
C ASP A 47 0.49 13.23 0.35
N PHE A 48 1.07 12.16 -0.19
CA PHE A 48 1.85 11.23 0.63
C PHE A 48 3.16 11.84 1.15
N LEU A 49 3.55 13.00 0.68
CA LEU A 49 4.70 13.74 1.23
C LEU A 49 4.33 14.46 2.53
N ASN A 50 3.06 14.66 2.78
CA ASN A 50 2.58 15.17 4.06
C ASN A 50 2.43 14.01 5.03
N PHE A 51 3.50 13.70 5.73
CA PHE A 51 3.58 12.51 6.57
C PHE A 51 2.56 12.50 7.71
N LYS A 52 2.29 13.66 8.30
CA LYS A 52 1.29 13.76 9.37
C LYS A 52 -0.10 13.38 8.87
N LYS A 53 -0.46 13.89 7.71
CA LYS A 53 -1.76 13.60 7.09
C LYS A 53 -1.85 12.14 6.65
N LEU A 54 -0.75 11.61 6.12
CA LEU A 54 -0.67 10.20 5.73
C LEU A 54 -0.90 9.29 6.93
N LEU A 55 -0.21 9.55 8.04
CA LEU A 55 -0.36 8.74 9.25
C LEU A 55 -1.78 8.81 9.79
N LYS A 56 -2.36 10.01 9.80
CA LYS A 56 -3.74 10.22 10.25
C LYS A 56 -4.72 9.40 9.40
N THR A 57 -4.52 9.39 8.09
CA THR A 57 -5.34 8.62 7.15
C THR A 57 -5.19 7.13 7.37
N ILE A 58 -3.97 6.65 7.58
CA ILE A 58 -3.70 5.24 7.87
C ILE A 58 -4.47 4.78 9.10
N LYS A 59 -4.45 5.58 10.15
CA LYS A 59 -5.18 5.27 11.38
C LYS A 59 -6.70 5.35 11.19
N LEU A 60 -7.16 6.35 10.47
CA LEU A 60 -8.59 6.57 10.24
C LEU A 60 -9.24 5.40 9.48
N TYR A 61 -8.57 4.90 8.47
CA TYR A 61 -9.08 3.80 7.65
C TYR A 61 -8.62 2.42 8.14
N ARG A 62 -7.94 2.36 9.27
CA ARG A 62 -7.44 1.11 9.88
C ARG A 62 -6.62 0.29 8.90
N ILE A 63 -5.67 0.94 8.25
CA ILE A 63 -4.79 0.29 7.29
C ILE A 63 -3.77 -0.55 8.01
N ASP A 64 -3.64 -1.81 7.60
CA ASP A 64 -2.76 -2.78 8.24
C ASP A 64 -1.39 -2.87 7.58
N LEU A 65 -1.31 -2.53 6.30
CA LEU A 65 -0.10 -2.69 5.51
C LEU A 65 -0.01 -1.58 4.49
N VAL A 66 1.18 -1.01 4.32
CA VAL A 66 1.44 0.01 3.29
C VAL A 66 2.46 -0.54 2.29
N ILE A 67 2.16 -0.42 1.01
CA ILE A 67 3.06 -0.77 -0.07
C ILE A 67 3.45 0.51 -0.80
N VAL A 68 4.75 0.77 -0.92
CA VAL A 68 5.27 2.00 -1.52
C VAL A 68 5.87 1.70 -2.87
N GLY A 69 5.48 2.46 -3.90
CA GLY A 69 6.04 2.33 -5.24
C GLY A 69 7.53 2.67 -5.27
N PRO A 70 8.34 1.98 -6.10
CA PRO A 70 9.79 2.10 -6.07
C PRO A 70 10.35 3.39 -6.65
N GLU A 71 9.58 4.09 -7.44
CA GLU A 71 10.04 5.27 -8.18
C GLU A 71 9.90 6.58 -7.40
N LEU A 72 9.42 6.52 -6.16
CA LEU A 72 9.23 7.72 -5.36
C LEU A 72 10.57 8.22 -4.79
N PRO A 73 10.94 9.46 -5.05
CA PRO A 73 12.25 9.97 -4.61
C PRO A 73 12.46 9.99 -3.10
N LEU A 74 11.36 10.04 -2.34
CA LEU A 74 11.41 10.13 -0.87
C LEU A 74 11.00 8.84 -0.17
N VAL A 75 11.11 7.71 -0.87
CA VAL A 75 10.71 6.40 -0.34
C VAL A 75 11.37 6.10 1.00
N LYS A 76 12.67 6.40 1.15
CA LYS A 76 13.38 6.14 2.40
C LYS A 76 12.80 6.91 3.57
N GLY A 77 12.46 8.19 3.37
CA GLY A 77 11.88 9.00 4.43
C GLY A 77 10.50 8.51 4.84
N ILE A 78 9.67 8.15 3.88
CA ILE A 78 8.34 7.60 4.15
C ILE A 78 8.44 6.28 4.90
N VAL A 79 9.28 5.37 4.44
CA VAL A 79 9.44 4.06 5.06
C VAL A 79 9.90 4.19 6.51
N ASN A 80 10.93 5.00 6.75
CA ASN A 80 11.44 5.20 8.10
C ASN A 80 10.38 5.83 9.01
N PHE A 81 9.65 6.81 8.51
CA PHE A 81 8.60 7.47 9.27
C PHE A 81 7.50 6.48 9.68
N LEU A 82 7.04 5.67 8.74
CA LEU A 82 5.96 4.72 9.01
C LEU A 82 6.41 3.62 9.96
N ARG A 83 7.62 3.11 9.80
CA ARG A 83 8.18 2.10 10.70
C ARG A 83 8.32 2.63 12.13
N LYS A 84 8.71 3.88 12.27
CA LYS A 84 8.78 4.54 13.57
C LYS A 84 7.43 4.58 14.29
N ASN A 85 6.37 4.59 13.52
CA ASN A 85 5.00 4.64 14.03
C ASN A 85 4.34 3.26 14.04
N ASN A 86 5.13 2.20 13.97
CA ASN A 86 4.67 0.80 14.02
C ASN A 86 3.75 0.41 12.87
N ILE A 87 3.94 1.03 11.71
CA ILE A 87 3.19 0.68 10.50
C ILE A 87 4.03 -0.27 9.67
N LYS A 88 3.44 -1.38 9.22
CA LYS A 88 4.11 -2.31 8.32
C LYS A 88 4.20 -1.72 6.93
N VAL A 89 5.43 -1.68 6.38
CA VAL A 89 5.70 -1.08 5.08
C VAL A 89 6.56 -2.03 4.26
N PHE A 90 6.14 -2.27 3.02
CA PHE A 90 6.93 -3.07 2.07
C PHE A 90 7.12 -2.31 0.77
N GLY A 91 8.28 -2.50 0.14
CA GLY A 91 8.47 -2.16 -1.26
C GLY A 91 7.74 -3.19 -2.14
N PRO A 92 7.36 -2.81 -3.37
CA PRO A 92 6.54 -3.67 -4.22
C PRO A 92 7.23 -4.99 -4.60
N ASN A 93 8.53 -4.99 -4.83
CA ASN A 93 9.25 -6.22 -5.19
C ASN A 93 9.25 -7.21 -4.04
N ARG A 94 9.46 -6.71 -2.83
CA ARG A 94 9.49 -7.56 -1.64
C ARG A 94 8.12 -8.16 -1.36
N TYR A 95 7.06 -7.36 -1.52
CA TYR A 95 5.71 -7.85 -1.31
C TYR A 95 5.30 -8.86 -2.38
N ALA A 96 5.62 -8.60 -3.64
CA ALA A 96 5.30 -9.53 -4.74
C ALA A 96 5.98 -10.88 -4.55
N ALA A 97 7.25 -10.88 -4.16
CA ALA A 97 7.99 -12.12 -3.91
C ALA A 97 7.34 -12.94 -2.80
N LYS A 98 6.91 -12.28 -1.72
CA LYS A 98 6.24 -12.97 -0.62
C LYS A 98 4.85 -13.47 -1.00
N LEU A 99 4.12 -12.70 -1.77
CA LEU A 99 2.78 -13.08 -2.22
C LEU A 99 2.82 -14.32 -3.12
N GLU A 100 3.82 -14.42 -3.99
CA GLU A 100 3.99 -15.55 -4.90
C GLU A 100 4.62 -16.76 -4.21
N GLY A 101 5.49 -16.51 -3.24
CA GLY A 101 6.25 -17.57 -2.59
C GLY A 101 5.57 -18.23 -1.42
N SER A 102 4.53 -17.63 -0.83
CA SER A 102 4.02 -18.17 0.42
C SER A 102 2.61 -17.72 0.76
N LYS A 103 1.69 -18.67 0.75
CA LYS A 103 0.37 -18.45 1.34
C LYS A 103 0.46 -18.21 2.85
N SER A 104 1.49 -18.73 3.50
CA SER A 104 1.67 -18.57 4.94
C SER A 104 2.06 -17.14 5.33
N PHE A 105 2.70 -16.38 4.45
CA PHE A 105 3.00 -14.98 4.70
C PHE A 105 1.71 -14.18 4.93
N MET A 106 0.73 -14.37 4.06
CA MET A 106 -0.55 -13.67 4.17
C MET A 106 -1.33 -14.10 5.41
N LYS A 107 -1.21 -15.36 5.79
CA LYS A 107 -1.87 -15.88 6.99
C LYS A 107 -1.25 -15.37 8.28
N SER A 108 0.03 -15.07 8.28
CA SER A 108 0.73 -14.63 9.48
C SER A 108 0.61 -13.11 9.73
N LEU A 109 0.05 -12.40 8.80
CA LEU A 109 -0.22 -10.99 8.98
C LEU A 109 -1.53 -10.78 9.72
#